data_cebd9fbe109bdce516ef7aa06af4586a
#
_entry.id   cebd9fbe109bdce516ef7aa06af4586a
#
_cell.length_a   1.000
_cell.length_b   1.000
_cell.length_c   1.000
_cell.angle_alpha   90.00
_cell.angle_beta   90.00
_cell.angle_gamma   90.00
#
_symmetry.space_group_name_H-M   'P 1'
#
loop_
_entity.id
_entity.type
_entity.pdbx_description
1 polymer ?
#
loop_
_entity_poly.entity_id
_entity_poly.type
_entity_poly.pdbx_seq_one_letter_code
_entity_poly.pdbx_strand_id
1 'polypeptide(L)'
;YDKLSKVFESPARGVFLPYDEFQKLWQAARAKNAVENPVSIPLRSMITSISSEAIVRGDVMQVSAKLSIQMLGLGWHEIPLRLADAAISEANIGDETARIIFRPGQGYFLLMQRQESDAADVVLDLQYARTYNQSPGLNQVSFQAPQASINRWKITIADPGVKVNVQPLVAATETQDGAAR
;
A
#
# COMPACT_ATOMS: atom_id res chain seq x y z
N TYR A 1 -56.98 -2.68 -24.04
CA TYR A 1 -56.41 -3.79 -24.86
C TYR A 1 -55.39 -3.29 -25.89
N ASP A 2 -55.43 -2.01 -26.29
CA ASP A 2 -54.50 -1.42 -27.29
C ASP A 2 -53.03 -1.30 -26.85
N LYS A 3 -52.70 -1.49 -25.59
CA LYS A 3 -51.34 -1.45 -25.11
C LYS A 3 -50.57 -2.78 -25.25
N LEU A 4 -51.28 -3.89 -25.41
CA LEU A 4 -50.68 -5.21 -25.56
C LEU A 4 -50.12 -5.42 -26.99
N SER A 5 -50.75 -4.90 -28.03
CA SER A 5 -50.26 -4.99 -29.40
C SER A 5 -48.91 -4.34 -29.58
N LYS A 6 -48.63 -3.20 -28.89
CA LYS A 6 -47.34 -2.51 -28.95
C LYS A 6 -46.19 -3.30 -28.32
N VAL A 7 -46.48 -4.20 -27.37
CA VAL A 7 -45.47 -5.08 -26.76
C VAL A 7 -45.07 -6.21 -27.71
N PHE A 8 -46.01 -6.67 -28.54
CA PHE A 8 -45.75 -7.73 -29.53
C PHE A 8 -45.06 -7.21 -30.80
N GLU A 9 -45.18 -5.91 -31.11
CA GLU A 9 -44.56 -5.26 -32.28
C GLU A 9 -43.15 -4.72 -31.96
N SER A 10 -42.69 -4.79 -30.69
CA SER A 10 -41.35 -4.36 -30.32
C SER A 10 -40.29 -5.33 -30.87
N PRO A 11 -39.23 -4.83 -31.55
CA PRO A 11 -38.11 -5.65 -32.04
C PRO A 11 -37.28 -6.31 -30.92
N ALA A 12 -37.51 -5.94 -29.66
CA ALA A 12 -36.95 -6.60 -28.51
C ALA A 12 -37.65 -7.95 -28.30
N ARG A 13 -36.91 -9.05 -28.42
CA ARG A 13 -37.39 -10.40 -28.13
C ARG A 13 -37.82 -10.49 -26.65
N GLY A 14 -39.11 -10.33 -26.37
CA GLY A 14 -39.70 -10.59 -25.07
C GLY A 14 -39.94 -12.09 -24.89
N VAL A 15 -39.64 -12.62 -23.73
CA VAL A 15 -39.96 -13.99 -23.33
C VAL A 15 -41.15 -13.89 -22.38
N PHE A 16 -42.28 -14.49 -22.75
CA PHE A 16 -43.44 -14.61 -21.87
C PHE A 16 -43.27 -15.86 -21.03
N LEU A 17 -43.08 -15.67 -19.73
CA LEU A 17 -43.04 -16.75 -18.75
C LEU A 17 -44.28 -16.69 -17.86
N PRO A 18 -44.85 -17.85 -17.49
CA PRO A 18 -45.85 -17.92 -16.42
C PRO A 18 -45.30 -17.27 -15.16
N TYR A 19 -46.15 -16.60 -14.39
CA TYR A 19 -45.71 -15.84 -13.20
C TYR A 19 -44.91 -16.69 -12.20
N ASP A 20 -45.34 -17.96 -12.01
CA ASP A 20 -44.68 -18.89 -11.11
C ASP A 20 -43.24 -19.26 -11.56
N GLU A 21 -43.03 -19.38 -12.89
CA GLU A 21 -41.70 -19.62 -13.45
C GLU A 21 -40.82 -18.38 -13.35
N PHE A 22 -41.40 -17.20 -13.60
CA PHE A 22 -40.70 -15.93 -13.39
C PHE A 22 -40.27 -15.78 -11.93
N GLN A 23 -41.13 -16.09 -10.96
CA GLN A 23 -40.79 -16.00 -9.54
C GLN A 23 -39.67 -16.96 -9.15
N LYS A 24 -39.66 -18.20 -9.66
CA LYS A 24 -38.58 -19.16 -9.42
C LYS A 24 -37.25 -18.68 -9.99
N LEU A 25 -37.24 -18.18 -11.24
CA LEU A 25 -36.07 -17.62 -11.87
C LEU A 25 -35.53 -16.36 -11.14
N TRP A 26 -36.45 -15.50 -10.71
CA TRP A 26 -36.13 -14.30 -9.94
C TRP A 26 -35.51 -14.64 -8.58
N GLN A 27 -36.05 -15.62 -7.88
CA GLN A 27 -35.52 -16.09 -6.61
C GLN A 27 -34.13 -16.76 -6.80
N ALA A 28 -33.98 -17.59 -7.84
CA ALA A 28 -32.68 -18.20 -8.17
C ALA A 28 -31.62 -17.16 -8.56
N ALA A 29 -31.97 -16.13 -9.33
CA ALA A 29 -31.08 -15.05 -9.68
C ALA A 29 -30.65 -14.22 -8.46
N ARG A 30 -31.58 -13.94 -7.53
CA ARG A 30 -31.28 -13.26 -6.27
C ARG A 30 -30.39 -14.10 -5.35
N ALA A 31 -30.66 -15.39 -5.23
CA ALA A 31 -29.85 -16.30 -4.44
C ALA A 31 -28.41 -16.37 -4.97
N LYS A 32 -28.25 -16.44 -6.30
CA LYS A 32 -26.93 -16.43 -6.97
C LYS A 32 -26.18 -15.10 -6.74
N ASN A 33 -26.88 -13.97 -6.90
CA ASN A 33 -26.28 -12.65 -6.65
C ASN A 33 -25.96 -12.40 -5.16
N ALA A 34 -26.70 -13.01 -4.23
CA ALA A 34 -26.42 -12.91 -2.80
C ALA A 34 -25.17 -13.71 -2.40
N VAL A 35 -24.84 -14.78 -3.14
CA VAL A 35 -23.62 -15.58 -2.91
C VAL A 35 -22.40 -14.96 -3.61
N GLU A 36 -22.59 -14.20 -4.69
CA GLU A 36 -21.50 -13.60 -5.48
C GLU A 36 -21.06 -12.21 -5.02
N ASN A 37 -21.72 -11.59 -4.04
CA ASN A 37 -21.23 -10.39 -3.38
C ASN A 37 -20.73 -10.72 -1.96
N PRO A 38 -19.54 -11.30 -1.79
CA PRO A 38 -18.87 -11.18 -0.52
C PRO A 38 -18.75 -9.67 -0.27
N VAL A 39 -19.13 -9.23 0.93
CA VAL A 39 -18.93 -7.84 1.35
C VAL A 39 -17.47 -7.50 1.00
N SER A 40 -17.30 -6.78 -0.09
CA SER A 40 -15.96 -6.40 -0.58
C SER A 40 -15.36 -5.53 0.50
N ILE A 41 -14.39 -6.07 1.23
CA ILE A 41 -13.62 -5.29 2.18
C ILE A 41 -12.97 -4.17 1.37
N PRO A 42 -13.29 -2.89 1.64
CA PRO A 42 -12.83 -1.78 0.81
C PRO A 42 -11.29 -1.64 0.82
N LEU A 43 -10.63 -2.22 1.81
CA LEU A 43 -9.18 -2.27 1.94
C LEU A 43 -8.74 -3.71 2.18
N ARG A 44 -8.00 -4.28 1.23
CA ARG A 44 -7.51 -5.66 1.35
C ARG A 44 -6.29 -5.79 2.26
N SER A 45 -5.48 -4.73 2.34
CA SER A 45 -4.28 -4.68 3.15
C SER A 45 -3.94 -3.25 3.53
N MET A 46 -3.25 -3.05 4.64
CA MET A 46 -2.82 -1.73 5.09
C MET A 46 -1.47 -1.81 5.81
N ILE A 47 -0.67 -0.76 5.67
CA ILE A 47 0.53 -0.57 6.47
C ILE A 47 0.09 0.14 7.76
N THR A 48 0.22 -0.53 8.89
CA THR A 48 -0.23 -0.02 10.20
C THR A 48 0.82 0.87 10.85
N SER A 49 2.09 0.50 10.73
CA SER A 49 3.18 1.29 11.28
C SER A 49 4.46 1.18 10.45
N ILE A 50 5.26 2.23 10.50
CA ILE A 50 6.60 2.27 9.90
C ILE A 50 7.57 2.83 10.94
N SER A 51 8.70 2.14 11.12
CA SER A 51 9.85 2.61 11.88
C SER A 51 11.06 2.64 10.96
N SER A 52 11.60 3.83 10.71
CA SER A 52 12.71 4.05 9.80
C SER A 52 13.92 4.63 10.52
N GLU A 53 15.09 4.06 10.24
CA GLU A 53 16.38 4.61 10.64
C GLU A 53 17.13 5.05 9.38
N ALA A 54 17.47 6.32 9.31
CA ALA A 54 18.21 6.91 8.20
C ALA A 54 19.60 7.37 8.65
N ILE A 55 20.59 7.04 7.83
CA ILE A 55 21.96 7.50 8.00
C ILE A 55 22.36 8.29 6.76
N VAL A 56 22.77 9.54 6.97
CA VAL A 56 23.25 10.41 5.90
C VAL A 56 24.76 10.38 5.85
N ARG A 57 25.33 9.99 4.71
CA ARG A 57 26.77 9.96 4.48
C ARG A 57 27.09 10.47 3.07
N GLY A 58 27.92 11.49 2.99
CA GLY A 58 28.26 12.09 1.70
C GLY A 58 27.03 12.66 1.00
N ASP A 59 26.67 12.12 -0.15
CA ASP A 59 25.53 12.52 -0.98
C ASP A 59 24.39 11.48 -0.98
N VAL A 60 24.45 10.49 -0.10
CA VAL A 60 23.49 9.40 -0.01
C VAL A 60 22.87 9.30 1.37
N MET A 61 21.56 9.16 1.40
CA MET A 61 20.80 8.78 2.57
C MET A 61 20.44 7.28 2.45
N GLN A 62 20.98 6.48 3.36
CA GLN A 62 20.64 5.07 3.51
C GLN A 62 19.54 4.94 4.57
N VAL A 63 18.52 4.16 4.27
CA VAL A 63 17.37 3.97 5.15
C VAL A 63 17.12 2.48 5.37
N SER A 64 17.00 2.10 6.64
CA SER A 64 16.49 0.80 7.08
C SER A 64 15.12 1.00 7.68
N ALA A 65 14.10 0.38 7.13
CA ALA A 65 12.71 0.56 7.54
C ALA A 65 12.05 -0.78 7.88
N LYS A 66 11.31 -0.80 8.98
CA LYS A 66 10.42 -1.90 9.36
C LYS A 66 8.98 -1.47 9.16
N LEU A 67 8.26 -2.18 8.29
CA LEU A 67 6.87 -1.91 7.97
C LEU A 67 6.00 -3.02 8.54
N SER A 68 5.10 -2.67 9.47
CA SER A 68 4.05 -3.60 9.92
C SER A 68 2.87 -3.52 8.96
N ILE A 69 2.50 -4.65 8.39
CA ILE A 69 1.49 -4.77 7.34
C ILE A 69 0.40 -5.71 7.85
N GLN A 70 -0.86 -5.28 7.74
CA GLN A 70 -2.01 -6.10 8.04
C GLN A 70 -2.76 -6.45 6.77
N MET A 71 -2.95 -7.76 6.53
CA MET A 71 -3.72 -8.29 5.42
C MET A 71 -5.12 -8.66 5.90
N LEU A 72 -6.13 -7.93 5.43
CA LEU A 72 -7.53 -8.06 5.86
C LEU A 72 -8.31 -9.11 5.07
N GLY A 73 -7.83 -9.48 3.87
CA GLY A 73 -8.47 -10.45 3.00
C GLY A 73 -7.57 -11.66 2.69
N LEU A 74 -8.12 -12.65 2.00
CA LEU A 74 -7.37 -13.78 1.44
C LEU A 74 -6.98 -13.50 -0.01
N GLY A 75 -6.01 -14.27 -0.52
CA GLY A 75 -5.54 -14.18 -1.90
C GLY A 75 -4.39 -13.20 -2.09
N TRP A 76 -4.26 -12.68 -3.32
CA TRP A 76 -3.16 -11.80 -3.68
C TRP A 76 -3.38 -10.36 -3.20
N HIS A 77 -2.31 -9.77 -2.65
CA HIS A 77 -2.23 -8.40 -2.18
C HIS A 77 -1.11 -7.67 -2.92
N GLU A 78 -1.41 -6.48 -3.39
CA GLU A 78 -0.44 -5.52 -3.90
C GLU A 78 -0.39 -4.33 -2.93
N ILE A 79 0.74 -4.16 -2.26
CA ILE A 79 0.91 -3.14 -1.22
C ILE A 79 1.85 -2.05 -1.75
N PRO A 80 1.38 -0.81 -1.94
CA PRO A 80 2.18 0.24 -2.51
C PRO A 80 3.25 0.72 -1.51
N LEU A 81 4.52 0.54 -1.86
CA LEU A 81 5.66 1.06 -1.12
C LEU A 81 6.05 2.47 -1.59
N ARG A 82 5.55 2.89 -2.76
CA ARG A 82 5.90 4.13 -3.45
C ARG A 82 7.38 4.16 -3.82
N LEU A 83 8.24 4.90 -3.15
CA LEU A 83 9.71 4.91 -3.29
C LEU A 83 10.22 4.96 -4.76
N ALA A 84 9.48 5.65 -5.66
CA ALA A 84 9.78 5.65 -7.09
C ALA A 84 11.21 6.10 -7.43
N ASP A 85 11.76 6.98 -6.60
CA ASP A 85 13.07 7.58 -6.80
C ASP A 85 14.15 7.01 -5.85
N ALA A 86 13.90 5.90 -5.19
CA ALA A 86 14.85 5.24 -4.31
C ALA A 86 15.37 3.94 -4.94
N ALA A 87 16.54 3.51 -4.56
CA ALA A 87 17.09 2.21 -4.91
C ALA A 87 16.89 1.26 -3.72
N ILE A 88 16.06 0.26 -3.88
CA ILE A 88 15.88 -0.80 -2.88
C ILE A 88 17.05 -1.76 -3.02
N SER A 89 17.80 -1.96 -1.94
CA SER A 89 18.92 -2.90 -1.86
C SER A 89 18.52 -4.23 -1.24
N GLU A 90 17.54 -4.22 -0.34
CA GLU A 90 17.11 -5.42 0.38
C GLU A 90 15.65 -5.29 0.80
N ALA A 91 14.90 -6.40 0.70
CA ALA A 91 13.52 -6.49 1.17
C ALA A 91 13.25 -7.92 1.64
N ASN A 92 12.96 -8.09 2.93
CA ASN A 92 12.77 -9.40 3.55
C ASN A 92 11.52 -9.45 4.41
N ILE A 93 10.91 -10.63 4.49
CA ILE A 93 9.82 -10.96 5.41
C ILE A 93 10.29 -12.17 6.20
N GLY A 94 10.63 -11.95 7.48
CA GLY A 94 11.37 -12.94 8.25
C GLY A 94 12.72 -13.26 7.56
N ASP A 95 12.96 -14.53 7.27
CA ASP A 95 14.19 -15.00 6.61
C ASP A 95 14.04 -15.10 5.08
N GLU A 96 12.88 -14.77 4.51
CA GLU A 96 12.63 -14.91 3.08
C GLU A 96 12.69 -13.56 2.37
N THR A 97 13.25 -13.57 1.15
CA THR A 97 13.26 -12.38 0.29
C THR A 97 11.85 -12.05 -0.18
N ALA A 98 11.41 -10.83 0.06
CA ALA A 98 10.11 -10.33 -0.34
C ALA A 98 10.01 -10.11 -1.86
N ARG A 99 8.85 -10.37 -2.44
CA ARG A 99 8.60 -10.13 -3.86
C ARG A 99 8.24 -8.68 -4.10
N ILE A 100 9.19 -7.93 -4.65
CA ILE A 100 9.02 -6.51 -4.98
C ILE A 100 8.90 -6.36 -6.49
N ILE A 101 7.92 -5.59 -6.96
CA ILE A 101 7.79 -5.19 -8.35
C ILE A 101 7.87 -3.66 -8.47
N PHE A 102 8.40 -3.19 -9.58
CA PHE A 102 8.45 -1.76 -9.91
C PHE A 102 7.46 -1.45 -11.03
N ARG A 103 6.68 -0.37 -10.84
CA ARG A 103 5.79 0.16 -11.89
C ARG A 103 6.18 1.60 -12.20
N PRO A 104 6.50 1.93 -13.46
CA PRO A 104 6.83 3.29 -13.86
C PRO A 104 5.74 4.29 -13.45
N GLY A 105 6.14 5.40 -12.83
CA GLY A 105 5.23 6.43 -12.34
C GLY A 105 4.50 6.13 -11.02
N GLN A 106 4.52 4.89 -10.55
CA GLN A 106 3.85 4.50 -9.30
C GLN A 106 4.84 4.05 -8.21
N GLY A 107 6.06 3.64 -8.61
CA GLY A 107 7.09 3.15 -7.69
C GLY A 107 7.00 1.66 -7.42
N TYR A 108 7.46 1.24 -6.26
CA TYR A 108 7.55 -0.16 -5.87
C TYR A 108 6.28 -0.65 -5.16
N PHE A 109 5.98 -1.94 -5.38
CA PHE A 109 4.88 -2.65 -4.73
C PHE A 109 5.41 -3.95 -4.16
N LEU A 110 4.98 -4.28 -2.95
CA LEU A 110 5.15 -5.59 -2.37
C LEU A 110 4.01 -6.49 -2.84
N LEU A 111 4.36 -7.66 -3.39
CA LEU A 111 3.41 -8.71 -3.77
C LEU A 111 3.42 -9.81 -2.71
N MET A 112 2.26 -10.10 -2.17
CA MET A 112 2.06 -11.17 -1.21
C MET A 112 0.80 -11.95 -1.52
N GLN A 113 0.82 -13.24 -1.19
CA GLN A 113 -0.36 -14.09 -1.19
C GLN A 113 -0.64 -14.53 0.24
N ARG A 114 -1.87 -14.35 0.69
CA ARG A 114 -2.33 -14.83 1.99
C ARG A 114 -3.30 -15.98 1.81
N GLN A 115 -3.01 -17.11 2.44
CA GLN A 115 -3.91 -18.25 2.61
C GLN A 115 -4.60 -18.17 3.98
N GLU A 116 -5.60 -19.03 4.20
CA GLU A 116 -6.36 -19.03 5.45
C GLU A 116 -5.50 -19.43 6.67
N SER A 117 -4.47 -20.24 6.44
CA SER A 117 -3.50 -20.67 7.46
C SER A 117 -2.46 -19.61 7.81
N ASP A 118 -2.32 -18.57 6.99
CA ASP A 118 -1.23 -17.60 7.11
C ASP A 118 -1.56 -16.49 8.13
N ALA A 119 -0.53 -15.96 8.77
CA ALA A 119 -0.69 -14.83 9.66
C ALA A 119 -1.26 -13.60 8.90
N ALA A 120 -2.17 -12.89 9.56
CA ALA A 120 -2.73 -11.66 9.01
C ALA A 120 -1.75 -10.49 9.09
N ASP A 121 -0.87 -10.51 10.08
CA ASP A 121 0.12 -9.47 10.34
C ASP A 121 1.49 -9.94 9.91
N VAL A 122 2.18 -9.10 9.12
CA VAL A 122 3.50 -9.39 8.55
C VAL A 122 4.40 -8.17 8.75
N VAL A 123 5.67 -8.42 8.99
CA VAL A 123 6.70 -7.36 9.06
C VAL A 123 7.60 -7.47 7.85
N LEU A 124 7.69 -6.39 7.08
CA LEU A 124 8.64 -6.21 5.99
C LEU A 124 9.84 -5.40 6.49
N ASP A 125 11.02 -6.02 6.43
CA ASP A 125 12.30 -5.34 6.58
C ASP A 125 12.78 -4.86 5.22
N LEU A 126 12.98 -3.54 5.08
CA LEU A 126 13.27 -2.90 3.82
C LEU A 126 14.51 -2.01 3.96
N GLN A 127 15.50 -2.20 3.07
CA GLN A 127 16.65 -1.32 2.97
C GLN A 127 16.64 -0.62 1.60
N TYR A 128 16.80 0.69 1.62
CA TYR A 128 16.86 1.48 0.41
C TYR A 128 17.78 2.68 0.56
N ALA A 129 18.25 3.20 -0.55
CA ALA A 129 19.10 4.37 -0.60
C ALA A 129 18.53 5.43 -1.53
N ARG A 130 18.81 6.67 -1.22
CA ARG A 130 18.47 7.82 -2.04
C ARG A 130 19.57 8.86 -2.02
N THR A 131 19.84 9.44 -3.18
CA THR A 131 20.68 10.64 -3.28
C THR A 131 19.87 11.88 -2.92
N TYR A 132 20.55 12.90 -2.44
CA TYR A 132 19.94 14.20 -2.17
C TYR A 132 20.66 15.33 -2.90
N ASN A 133 19.93 16.42 -3.14
CA ASN A 133 20.48 17.58 -3.81
C ASN A 133 21.28 18.42 -2.81
N GLN A 134 22.53 18.70 -3.17
CA GLN A 134 23.40 19.59 -2.43
C GLN A 134 23.37 20.98 -3.05
N SER A 135 23.16 21.98 -2.21
CA SER A 135 23.31 23.39 -2.55
C SER A 135 24.13 24.07 -1.46
N PRO A 136 24.87 25.15 -1.75
CA PRO A 136 25.64 25.85 -0.74
C PRO A 136 24.75 26.28 0.44
N GLY A 137 25.00 25.70 1.62
CA GLY A 137 24.25 25.99 2.85
C GLY A 137 22.92 25.29 2.99
N LEU A 138 22.48 24.48 2.00
CA LEU A 138 21.23 23.74 2.09
C LEU A 138 21.34 22.38 1.39
N ASN A 139 21.19 21.31 2.16
CA ASN A 139 21.06 19.95 1.65
C ASN A 139 19.60 19.51 1.78
N GLN A 140 18.97 19.11 0.70
CA GLN A 140 17.57 18.75 0.69
C GLN A 140 17.35 17.37 0.05
N VAL A 141 16.60 16.52 0.76
CA VAL A 141 16.05 15.28 0.21
C VAL A 141 14.52 15.32 0.28
N SER A 142 13.88 14.95 -0.81
CA SER A 142 12.43 14.80 -0.86
C SER A 142 12.11 13.50 -1.57
N PHE A 143 11.23 12.70 -1.01
CA PHE A 143 10.80 11.43 -1.60
C PHE A 143 9.43 11.01 -1.12
N GLN A 144 8.80 10.16 -1.91
CA GLN A 144 7.53 9.55 -1.51
C GLN A 144 7.83 8.27 -0.73
N ALA A 145 7.54 8.28 0.56
CA ALA A 145 7.63 7.10 1.41
C ALA A 145 6.29 6.33 1.45
N PRO A 146 6.30 5.06 1.87
CA PRO A 146 5.09 4.34 2.20
C PRO A 146 4.26 5.11 3.23
N GLN A 147 2.95 4.98 3.16
CA GLN A 147 2.04 5.67 4.09
C GLN A 147 1.53 4.69 5.15
N ALA A 148 1.60 5.09 6.41
CA ALA A 148 1.07 4.36 7.55
C ALA A 148 0.42 5.32 8.56
N SER A 149 -0.45 4.77 9.41
CA SER A 149 -1.08 5.53 10.50
C SER A 149 -0.05 6.00 11.53
N ILE A 150 0.98 5.20 11.77
CA ILE A 150 2.09 5.51 12.67
C ILE A 150 3.37 5.49 11.87
N ASN A 151 4.09 6.61 11.87
CA ASN A 151 5.36 6.75 11.14
C ASN A 151 6.40 7.39 12.06
N ARG A 152 7.50 6.66 12.31
CA ARG A 152 8.60 7.10 13.17
C ARG A 152 9.88 7.09 12.39
N TRP A 153 10.67 8.17 12.54
CA TRP A 153 11.96 8.32 11.91
C TRP A 153 13.03 8.63 12.94
N LYS A 154 14.17 7.94 12.82
CA LYS A 154 15.41 8.29 13.48
C LYS A 154 16.41 8.64 12.39
N ILE A 155 16.85 9.88 12.35
CA ILE A 155 17.77 10.38 11.33
C ILE A 155 19.10 10.69 12.02
N THR A 156 20.18 10.06 11.55
CA THR A 156 21.53 10.28 12.04
C THR A 156 22.35 10.96 10.94
N ILE A 157 22.93 12.11 11.29
CA ILE A 157 23.80 12.89 10.40
C ILE A 157 25.16 13.00 11.06
N ALA A 158 26.20 12.58 10.34
CA ALA A 158 27.57 12.55 10.87
C ALA A 158 28.21 13.95 10.96
N ASP A 159 27.74 14.89 10.14
CA ASP A 159 28.33 16.23 10.06
C ASP A 159 27.92 17.11 11.27
N PRO A 160 28.88 17.73 11.96
CA PRO A 160 28.55 18.58 13.10
C PRO A 160 27.90 19.90 12.66
N GLY A 161 26.98 20.41 13.49
CA GLY A 161 26.37 21.73 13.28
C GLY A 161 25.23 21.75 12.24
N VAL A 162 24.77 20.59 11.77
CA VAL A 162 23.65 20.49 10.83
C VAL A 162 22.32 20.68 11.56
N LYS A 163 21.50 21.62 11.09
CA LYS A 163 20.11 21.76 11.53
C LYS A 163 19.20 20.99 10.60
N VAL A 164 18.44 20.06 11.17
CA VAL A 164 17.47 19.23 10.41
C VAL A 164 16.10 19.86 10.45
N ASN A 165 15.49 20.01 9.28
CA ASN A 165 14.09 20.44 9.14
C ASN A 165 13.32 19.37 8.38
N VAL A 166 12.31 18.76 9.02
CA VAL A 166 11.50 17.69 8.46
C VAL A 166 10.08 18.19 8.20
N GLN A 167 9.54 17.91 7.01
CA GLN A 167 8.17 18.25 6.62
C GLN A 167 7.47 17.05 5.99
N PRO A 168 6.21 16.78 6.31
CA PRO A 168 5.40 17.34 7.40
C PRO A 168 5.86 16.80 8.77
N LEU A 169 5.96 17.66 9.75
CA LEU A 169 6.39 17.30 11.08
C LEU A 169 5.23 17.43 12.06
N VAL A 170 4.94 16.38 12.82
CA VAL A 170 3.96 16.38 13.91
C VAL A 170 4.67 16.57 15.25
N ALA A 171 5.77 15.83 15.49
CA ALA A 171 6.59 15.96 16.68
C ALA A 171 8.03 15.53 16.38
N ALA A 172 9.02 16.26 16.90
CA ALA A 172 10.44 15.89 16.82
C ALA A 172 11.14 16.12 18.15
N THR A 173 12.11 15.26 18.43
CA THR A 173 13.08 15.44 19.51
C THR A 173 14.46 15.42 18.89
N GLU A 174 15.24 16.46 19.14
CA GLU A 174 16.64 16.53 18.70
C GLU A 174 17.54 16.09 19.86
N THR A 175 18.42 15.13 19.59
CA THR A 175 19.40 14.67 20.56
C THR A 175 20.77 14.92 19.95
N GLN A 176 21.60 15.75 20.57
CA GLN A 176 23.01 15.88 20.24
C GLN A 176 23.76 14.82 21.04
N ASP A 177 24.22 13.77 20.38
CA ASP A 177 25.20 12.87 20.97
C ASP A 177 26.50 13.69 21.13
N GLY A 178 26.85 13.98 22.38
CA GLY A 178 28.08 14.72 22.70
C GLY A 178 29.25 13.99 22.07
N ALA A 179 29.97 14.69 21.20
CA ALA A 179 31.18 14.20 20.59
C ALA A 179 32.08 13.61 21.66
N ALA A 180 32.32 12.32 21.59
CA ALA A 180 33.47 11.73 22.27
C ALA A 180 34.72 12.46 21.79
N ARG A 181 35.46 13.06 22.71
CA ARG A 181 36.77 13.66 22.52
C ARG A 181 37.76 12.61 22.06
#